data_95470bb3cf82790e172c8e59b9fc85ea
#
_entry.id   95470bb3cf82790e172c8e59b9fc85ea
#
_cell.length_a   1.000
_cell.length_b   1.000
_cell.length_c   1.000
_cell.angle_alpha   90.00
_cell.angle_beta   90.00
_cell.angle_gamma   90.00
#
_symmetry.space_group_name_H-M   'P 1'
#
loop_
_entity.id
_entity.type
_entity.pdbx_description
1 polymer ?
#
loop_
_entity_poly.entity_id
_entity_poly.type
_entity_poly.pdbx_seq_one_letter_code
_entity_poly.pdbx_strand_id
1 'polypeptide(L)'
;MISSFFASKKWALWAYGGLLLLVLSLVVQTHLNVAINDWYKSFYDLAQNASDYSEFKELSTCQAQNADSNATSAKSAQSSVQHVTATSPNQSSAQTSAINPCATLKNAAVNTKIAAFWKEIKTFLYIAMPYVIIYTLTAFFASHWCFRWREAMTFAYFDKWKACDNDIEGSSQRLQEDIYRFAKITENLGLQILRAMMTLIAFIPVLWGLSLGVDLPYIKDIPGSLVWIALGVSIGGLIISWFVGIKLPKLEYNIQKSEAAFRKELVFAEDNKQDFASLPTIIELFTGVKFSFYRLFLHYGYFNIWLISFSQFMVIVPYIIMGVGLFTGAITLGILVQVSNAFSQVRESFSVFINNWTTITELRSIHRRLKEFEQSIKWA
;
A
#
# COMPACT_ATOMS: atom_id res chain seq x y z
N MET A 1 7.43 -32.11 0.85
CA MET A 1 7.09 -30.77 0.31
C MET A 1 8.29 -29.81 0.34
N ILE A 2 8.66 -29.29 1.51
CA ILE A 2 9.77 -28.32 1.63
C ILE A 2 11.12 -29.01 1.36
N SER A 3 11.32 -30.21 1.85
CA SER A 3 12.57 -30.98 1.68
C SER A 3 12.94 -31.26 0.23
N SER A 4 11.97 -31.44 -0.69
CA SER A 4 12.23 -31.69 -2.10
C SER A 4 12.97 -30.53 -2.79
N PHE A 5 12.83 -29.31 -2.29
CA PHE A 5 13.47 -28.11 -2.83
C PHE A 5 14.68 -27.68 -2.00
N PHE A 6 14.51 -27.57 -0.68
CA PHE A 6 15.56 -27.04 0.22
C PHE A 6 16.63 -28.07 0.62
N ALA A 7 16.26 -29.37 0.73
CA ALA A 7 17.22 -30.42 1.09
C ALA A 7 17.86 -31.13 -0.11
N SER A 8 17.41 -30.82 -1.35
CA SER A 8 17.95 -31.45 -2.57
C SER A 8 19.23 -30.75 -3.02
N LYS A 9 20.32 -31.50 -3.22
CA LYS A 9 21.59 -30.95 -3.73
C LYS A 9 21.44 -30.22 -5.07
N LYS A 10 20.53 -30.67 -5.94
CA LYS A 10 20.24 -30.06 -7.25
C LYS A 10 19.59 -28.70 -7.13
N TRP A 11 18.71 -28.52 -6.15
CA TRP A 11 17.87 -27.32 -6.03
C TRP A 11 18.30 -26.37 -4.91
N ALA A 12 19.19 -26.79 -4.03
CA ALA A 12 19.59 -26.01 -2.84
C ALA A 12 20.08 -24.58 -3.19
N LEU A 13 20.86 -24.43 -4.26
CA LEU A 13 21.34 -23.11 -4.71
C LEU A 13 20.17 -22.20 -5.10
N TRP A 14 19.18 -22.71 -5.84
CA TRP A 14 17.98 -21.96 -6.20
C TRP A 14 17.09 -21.68 -4.98
N ALA A 15 16.95 -22.66 -4.09
CA ALA A 15 16.12 -22.53 -2.89
C ALA A 15 16.65 -21.44 -1.96
N TYR A 16 17.89 -21.56 -1.51
CA TYR A 16 18.49 -20.63 -0.54
C TYR A 16 18.93 -19.31 -1.18
N GLY A 17 19.57 -19.35 -2.34
CA GLY A 17 20.00 -18.16 -3.07
C GLY A 17 18.81 -17.32 -3.54
N GLY A 18 17.76 -17.98 -4.04
CA GLY A 18 16.53 -17.30 -4.43
C GLY A 18 15.78 -16.70 -3.26
N LEU A 19 15.66 -17.41 -2.13
CA LEU A 19 15.05 -16.88 -0.91
C LEU A 19 15.82 -15.67 -0.39
N LEU A 20 17.16 -15.75 -0.33
CA LEU A 20 18.01 -14.64 0.08
C LEU A 20 17.82 -13.40 -0.81
N LEU A 21 17.79 -13.60 -2.12
CA LEU A 21 17.54 -12.51 -3.08
C LEU A 21 16.18 -11.88 -2.90
N LEU A 22 15.13 -12.68 -2.68
CA LEU A 22 13.78 -12.18 -2.39
C LEU A 22 13.76 -11.35 -1.10
N VAL A 23 14.35 -11.85 -0.01
CA VAL A 23 14.44 -11.11 1.27
C VAL A 23 15.23 -9.82 1.10
N LEU A 24 16.38 -9.86 0.44
CA LEU A 24 17.19 -8.66 0.20
C LEU A 24 16.43 -7.61 -0.63
N SER A 25 15.73 -8.04 -1.67
CA SER A 25 14.91 -7.14 -2.48
C SER A 25 13.76 -6.50 -1.69
N LEU A 26 13.12 -7.26 -0.78
CA LEU A 26 12.10 -6.71 0.12
C LEU A 26 12.67 -5.71 1.11
N VAL A 27 13.87 -5.95 1.65
CA VAL A 27 14.58 -4.98 2.50
C VAL A 27 14.82 -3.68 1.75
N VAL A 28 15.35 -3.75 0.51
CA VAL A 28 15.58 -2.55 -0.31
C VAL A 28 14.27 -1.82 -0.61
N GLN A 29 13.20 -2.53 -0.99
CA GLN A 29 11.88 -1.94 -1.21
C GLN A 29 11.36 -1.22 0.05
N THR A 30 11.55 -1.82 1.21
CA THR A 30 11.12 -1.23 2.49
C THR A 30 11.90 0.05 2.80
N HIS A 31 13.22 0.06 2.59
CA HIS A 31 14.03 1.28 2.75
C HIS A 31 13.61 2.40 1.78
N LEU A 32 13.33 2.06 0.53
CA LEU A 32 12.82 3.04 -0.44
C LEU A 32 11.44 3.57 -0.02
N ASN A 33 10.58 2.72 0.55
CA ASN A 33 9.27 3.15 1.05
C ASN A 33 9.39 4.10 2.25
N VAL A 34 10.36 3.87 3.15
CA VAL A 34 10.68 4.81 4.23
C VAL A 34 11.21 6.13 3.65
N ALA A 35 12.10 6.09 2.66
CA ALA A 35 12.59 7.30 2.00
C ALA A 35 11.48 8.10 1.29
N ILE A 36 10.47 7.43 0.72
CA ILE A 36 9.26 8.09 0.20
C ILE A 36 8.48 8.75 1.33
N ASN A 37 8.38 8.09 2.50
CA ASN A 37 7.71 8.64 3.67
C ASN A 37 8.43 9.91 4.20
N ASP A 38 9.75 9.93 4.20
CA ASP A 38 10.55 11.11 4.56
C ASP A 38 10.41 12.22 3.53
N TRP A 39 10.32 11.88 2.24
CA TRP A 39 10.04 12.83 1.18
C TRP A 39 8.70 13.54 1.36
N TYR A 40 7.65 12.85 1.82
CA TYR A 40 6.36 13.49 2.12
C TYR A 40 6.53 14.66 3.09
N LYS A 41 7.34 14.50 4.14
CA LYS A 41 7.63 15.60 5.08
C LYS A 41 8.21 16.79 4.36
N SER A 42 9.31 16.59 3.62
CA SER A 42 10.03 17.67 2.92
C SER A 42 9.14 18.40 1.91
N PHE A 43 8.37 17.64 1.14
CA PHE A 43 7.48 18.20 0.12
C PHE A 43 6.33 19.01 0.71
N TYR A 44 5.66 18.49 1.75
CA TYR A 44 4.53 19.18 2.36
C TYR A 44 4.96 20.35 3.23
N ASP A 45 6.15 20.30 3.84
CA ASP A 45 6.75 21.44 4.54
C ASP A 45 7.09 22.58 3.54
N LEU A 46 7.62 22.22 2.37
CA LEU A 46 7.84 23.18 1.28
C LEU A 46 6.51 23.80 0.80
N ALA A 47 5.47 22.97 0.63
CA ALA A 47 4.16 23.44 0.19
C ALA A 47 3.49 24.35 1.22
N GLN A 48 3.63 24.06 2.51
CA GLN A 48 3.14 24.92 3.61
C GLN A 48 3.86 26.26 3.60
N ASN A 49 5.19 26.26 3.51
CA ASN A 49 6.00 27.49 3.51
C ASN A 49 5.85 28.29 2.22
N ALA A 50 5.37 27.67 1.13
CA ALA A 50 5.10 28.39 -0.13
C ALA A 50 3.96 29.41 0.01
N SER A 51 3.02 29.18 0.95
CA SER A 51 1.89 30.06 1.25
C SER A 51 2.14 31.02 2.42
N ASP A 52 3.35 31.03 3.01
CA ASP A 52 3.60 31.81 4.20
C ASP A 52 3.58 33.31 3.89
N TYR A 53 2.63 33.99 4.55
CA TYR A 53 2.25 35.39 4.34
C TYR A 53 3.34 36.39 4.81
N SER A 54 4.39 35.93 5.49
CA SER A 54 5.45 36.78 6.04
C SER A 54 6.29 37.43 4.94
N GLU A 55 6.63 36.71 3.88
CA GLU A 55 7.30 37.28 2.70
C GLU A 55 6.38 38.24 1.91
N PHE A 56 5.07 38.00 1.91
CA PHE A 56 4.09 38.90 1.34
C PHE A 56 3.98 40.21 2.15
N LYS A 57 4.18 40.15 3.46
CA LYS A 57 4.16 41.32 4.36
C LYS A 57 5.39 42.21 4.12
N GLU A 58 6.57 41.65 3.96
CA GLU A 58 7.78 42.40 3.56
C GLU A 58 7.65 43.00 2.18
N LEU A 59 7.03 42.29 1.23
CA LEU A 59 6.74 42.81 -0.09
C LEU A 59 5.69 43.95 -0.08
N SER A 60 4.68 43.88 0.78
CA SER A 60 3.69 44.94 0.95
C SER A 60 4.29 46.20 1.59
N THR A 61 5.21 46.03 2.56
CA THR A 61 5.98 47.16 3.11
C THR A 61 6.94 47.75 2.10
N CYS A 62 7.60 46.94 1.27
CA CYS A 62 8.44 47.44 0.17
C CYS A 62 7.61 48.21 -0.90
N GLN A 63 6.40 47.75 -1.20
CA GLN A 63 5.50 48.49 -2.12
C GLN A 63 4.98 49.79 -1.51
N ALA A 64 4.68 49.84 -0.20
CA ALA A 64 4.26 51.01 0.49
C ALA A 64 5.40 52.07 0.54
N GLN A 65 6.63 51.64 0.84
CA GLN A 65 7.80 52.54 0.82
C GLN A 65 8.12 53.08 -0.57
N ASN A 66 7.94 52.30 -1.65
CA ASN A 66 8.09 52.79 -3.00
C ASN A 66 6.97 53.75 -3.43
N ALA A 67 5.76 53.54 -2.93
CA ALA A 67 4.66 54.49 -3.18
C ALA A 67 4.90 55.85 -2.53
N ASP A 68 5.40 55.85 -1.27
CA ASP A 68 5.73 57.09 -0.55
C ASP A 68 6.94 57.81 -1.16
N SER A 69 7.97 57.10 -1.60
CA SER A 69 9.12 57.71 -2.29
C SER A 69 8.74 58.31 -3.64
N ASN A 70 7.84 57.66 -4.40
CA ASN A 70 7.32 58.22 -5.65
C ASN A 70 6.38 59.41 -5.40
N ALA A 71 5.58 59.42 -4.33
CA ALA A 71 4.75 60.56 -3.95
C ALA A 71 5.57 61.76 -3.49
N THR A 72 6.68 61.53 -2.79
CA THR A 72 7.63 62.58 -2.38
C THR A 72 8.40 63.18 -3.55
N SER A 73 8.80 62.34 -4.50
CA SER A 73 9.45 62.77 -5.75
C SER A 73 8.49 63.55 -6.68
N ALA A 74 7.22 63.19 -6.70
CA ALA A 74 6.19 63.92 -7.47
C ALA A 74 5.87 65.29 -6.85
N LYS A 75 5.89 65.41 -5.51
CA LYS A 75 5.71 66.69 -4.80
C LYS A 75 6.91 67.62 -4.98
N SER A 76 8.14 67.12 -5.02
CA SER A 76 9.33 67.93 -5.29
C SER A 76 9.40 68.39 -6.75
N ALA A 77 8.87 67.61 -7.71
CA ALA A 77 8.76 67.98 -9.12
C ALA A 77 7.69 69.04 -9.37
N GLN A 78 6.62 69.11 -8.58
CA GLN A 78 5.61 70.18 -8.68
C GLN A 78 6.01 71.53 -8.05
N SER A 79 7.02 71.53 -7.17
CA SER A 79 7.54 72.77 -6.56
C SER A 79 8.54 73.50 -7.44
N SER A 80 9.00 72.96 -8.56
CA SER A 80 10.02 73.52 -9.45
C SER A 80 9.48 74.02 -10.81
N VAL A 81 8.16 74.03 -11.05
CA VAL A 81 7.55 74.49 -12.30
C VAL A 81 6.80 75.78 -12.01
N GLN A 82 7.59 76.88 -11.75
CA GLN A 82 7.19 78.22 -12.07
C GLN A 82 8.39 78.94 -12.71
N HIS A 83 8.24 79.31 -13.99
CA HIS A 83 9.10 80.04 -14.91
C HIS A 83 10.02 79.15 -15.75
N VAL A 84 9.61 78.97 -17.01
CA VAL A 84 10.26 79.42 -18.24
C VAL A 84 9.40 79.06 -19.44
N THR A 85 9.15 80.06 -20.32
CA THR A 85 8.41 80.04 -21.57
C THR A 85 9.11 79.25 -22.68
N ALA A 86 8.29 78.56 -23.47
CA ALA A 86 8.38 78.23 -24.93
C ALA A 86 9.76 77.95 -25.58
N THR A 87 9.97 76.74 -26.03
CA THR A 87 10.28 76.40 -27.42
C THR A 87 10.30 74.89 -27.62
N SER A 88 9.53 74.38 -28.57
CA SER A 88 9.54 73.00 -29.12
C SER A 88 10.74 72.85 -30.07
N PRO A 89 11.22 71.71 -30.57
CA PRO A 89 10.65 70.34 -30.59
C PRO A 89 11.64 69.14 -30.38
N ASN A 90 11.09 67.97 -30.37
CA ASN A 90 11.71 66.68 -30.68
C ASN A 90 12.86 66.20 -29.79
N GLN A 91 12.52 65.37 -28.80
CA GLN A 91 13.40 64.26 -28.43
C GLN A 91 12.53 63.02 -28.02
N SER A 92 12.79 61.97 -28.76
CA SER A 92 12.32 60.64 -28.52
C SER A 92 12.47 60.21 -26.99
N SER A 93 11.38 60.00 -26.32
CA SER A 93 11.36 59.47 -24.98
C SER A 93 11.83 58.01 -25.01
N ALA A 94 13.10 57.77 -24.76
CA ALA A 94 13.56 56.49 -24.23
C ALA A 94 12.93 56.35 -22.84
N GLN A 95 11.81 55.65 -22.76
CA GLN A 95 11.29 55.13 -21.50
C GLN A 95 12.30 54.12 -20.93
N THR A 96 13.24 54.61 -20.13
CA THR A 96 13.98 53.76 -19.21
C THR A 96 12.95 53.23 -18.20
N SER A 97 12.41 52.03 -18.45
CA SER A 97 11.56 51.32 -17.51
C SER A 97 12.39 51.11 -16.24
N ALA A 98 12.17 51.98 -15.24
CA ALA A 98 12.73 51.81 -13.93
C ALA A 98 12.28 50.39 -13.42
N ILE A 99 13.21 49.43 -13.45
CA ILE A 99 12.98 48.07 -12.95
C ILE A 99 12.62 48.21 -11.48
N ASN A 100 11.37 47.96 -11.15
CA ASN A 100 10.84 48.08 -9.81
C ASN A 100 11.59 47.03 -8.92
N PRO A 101 12.49 47.44 -8.01
CA PRO A 101 13.34 46.51 -7.25
C PRO A 101 12.52 45.48 -6.47
N CYS A 102 11.29 45.82 -6.04
CA CYS A 102 10.37 44.90 -5.40
C CYS A 102 9.81 43.84 -6.34
N ALA A 103 9.62 44.15 -7.62
CA ALA A 103 9.17 43.17 -8.63
C ALA A 103 10.27 42.15 -8.98
N THR A 104 11.52 42.60 -9.02
CA THR A 104 12.67 41.71 -9.29
C THR A 104 12.91 40.77 -8.09
N LEU A 105 12.81 41.26 -6.85
CA LEU A 105 12.92 40.43 -5.62
C LEU A 105 11.78 39.43 -5.55
N LYS A 106 10.55 39.82 -5.86
CA LYS A 106 9.40 38.92 -5.91
C LYS A 106 9.60 37.79 -6.92
N ASN A 107 10.03 38.12 -8.13
CA ASN A 107 10.26 37.13 -9.17
C ASN A 107 11.43 36.21 -8.81
N ALA A 108 12.49 36.69 -8.15
CA ALA A 108 13.60 35.88 -7.69
C ALA A 108 13.15 34.88 -6.59
N ALA A 109 12.37 35.32 -5.59
CA ALA A 109 11.83 34.49 -4.53
C ALA A 109 10.89 33.41 -5.09
N VAL A 110 9.99 33.75 -6.01
CA VAL A 110 9.09 32.82 -6.69
C VAL A 110 9.88 31.78 -7.49
N ASN A 111 10.89 32.20 -8.24
CA ASN A 111 11.74 31.32 -9.04
C ASN A 111 12.52 30.34 -8.13
N THR A 112 12.98 30.77 -6.98
CA THR A 112 13.67 29.91 -6.00
C THR A 112 12.72 28.84 -5.42
N LYS A 113 11.48 29.22 -5.09
CA LYS A 113 10.46 28.27 -4.62
C LYS A 113 10.06 27.27 -5.71
N ILE A 114 9.91 27.72 -6.95
CA ILE A 114 9.67 26.85 -8.11
C ILE A 114 10.85 25.89 -8.34
N ALA A 115 12.07 26.36 -8.23
CA ALA A 115 13.26 25.51 -8.34
C ALA A 115 13.32 24.46 -7.22
N ALA A 116 12.98 24.83 -5.97
CA ALA A 116 12.86 23.91 -4.86
C ALA A 116 11.77 22.87 -5.09
N PHE A 117 10.58 23.26 -5.59
CA PHE A 117 9.51 22.34 -5.97
C PHE A 117 9.97 21.31 -7.01
N TRP A 118 10.63 21.75 -8.09
CA TRP A 118 11.13 20.84 -9.11
C TRP A 118 12.25 19.93 -8.59
N LYS A 119 13.04 20.40 -7.62
CA LYS A 119 14.03 19.57 -6.93
C LYS A 119 13.34 18.45 -6.17
N GLU A 120 12.29 18.74 -5.40
CA GLU A 120 11.53 17.71 -4.67
C GLU A 120 10.87 16.69 -5.60
N ILE A 121 10.29 17.13 -6.73
CA ILE A 121 9.74 16.22 -7.74
C ILE A 121 10.81 15.29 -8.33
N LYS A 122 12.00 15.84 -8.65
CA LYS A 122 13.13 15.01 -9.12
C LYS A 122 13.59 14.02 -8.06
N THR A 123 13.65 14.42 -6.79
CA THR A 123 14.00 13.55 -5.66
C THR A 123 13.00 12.41 -5.54
N PHE A 124 11.71 12.69 -5.64
CA PHE A 124 10.67 11.65 -5.65
C PHE A 124 10.87 10.65 -6.79
N LEU A 125 11.04 11.12 -8.00
CA LEU A 125 11.28 10.25 -9.16
C LEU A 125 12.53 9.39 -8.99
N TYR A 126 13.60 9.96 -8.42
CA TYR A 126 14.85 9.24 -8.15
C TYR A 126 14.67 8.11 -7.14
N ILE A 127 13.76 8.26 -6.17
CA ILE A 127 13.44 7.22 -5.19
C ILE A 127 12.38 6.25 -5.74
N ALA A 128 11.32 6.77 -6.38
CA ALA A 128 10.19 5.98 -6.83
C ALA A 128 10.51 5.06 -8.02
N MET A 129 11.35 5.50 -8.96
CA MET A 129 11.68 4.68 -10.14
C MET A 129 12.47 3.41 -9.78
N PRO A 130 13.53 3.44 -8.95
CA PRO A 130 14.16 2.22 -8.45
C PRO A 130 13.18 1.31 -7.70
N TYR A 131 12.28 1.89 -6.90
CA TYR A 131 11.25 1.10 -6.19
C TYR A 131 10.38 0.31 -7.17
N VAL A 132 9.85 0.96 -8.22
CA VAL A 132 9.00 0.31 -9.24
C VAL A 132 9.76 -0.81 -9.96
N ILE A 133 11.01 -0.54 -10.37
CA ILE A 133 11.85 -1.52 -11.07
C ILE A 133 12.12 -2.73 -10.16
N ILE A 134 12.56 -2.49 -8.92
CA ILE A 134 12.88 -3.58 -7.97
C ILE A 134 11.61 -4.37 -7.61
N TYR A 135 10.48 -3.70 -7.43
CA TYR A 135 9.18 -4.34 -7.17
C TYR A 135 8.81 -5.30 -8.29
N THR A 136 8.88 -4.83 -9.53
CA THR A 136 8.55 -5.62 -10.73
C THR A 136 9.50 -6.81 -10.92
N LEU A 137 10.82 -6.57 -10.77
CA LEU A 137 11.83 -7.63 -10.86
C LEU A 137 11.65 -8.67 -9.73
N THR A 138 11.30 -8.24 -8.52
CA THR A 138 11.01 -9.16 -7.41
C THR A 138 9.82 -10.05 -7.73
N ALA A 139 8.72 -9.50 -8.23
CA ALA A 139 7.54 -10.28 -8.60
C ALA A 139 7.85 -11.28 -9.73
N PHE A 140 8.58 -10.83 -10.74
CA PHE A 140 9.03 -11.70 -11.84
C PHE A 140 9.91 -12.84 -11.33
N PHE A 141 10.92 -12.53 -10.53
CA PHE A 141 11.82 -13.53 -9.97
C PHE A 141 11.09 -14.51 -9.04
N ALA A 142 10.18 -14.02 -8.20
CA ALA A 142 9.38 -14.85 -7.30
C ALA A 142 8.56 -15.90 -8.07
N SER A 143 7.94 -15.52 -9.19
CA SER A 143 7.21 -16.45 -10.03
C SER A 143 8.11 -17.52 -10.65
N HIS A 144 9.33 -17.16 -11.07
CA HIS A 144 10.31 -18.15 -11.54
C HIS A 144 10.79 -19.07 -10.41
N TRP A 145 11.06 -18.51 -9.22
CA TRP A 145 11.47 -19.29 -8.05
C TRP A 145 10.38 -20.28 -7.62
N CYS A 146 9.13 -19.85 -7.61
CA CYS A 146 7.97 -20.68 -7.34
C CYS A 146 7.82 -21.82 -8.36
N PHE A 147 8.00 -21.51 -9.65
CA PHE A 147 7.94 -22.52 -10.71
C PHE A 147 9.03 -23.60 -10.54
N ARG A 148 10.25 -23.20 -10.18
CA ARG A 148 11.35 -24.14 -9.86
C ARG A 148 11.03 -25.00 -8.63
N TRP A 149 10.39 -24.43 -7.64
CA TRP A 149 9.93 -25.20 -6.47
C TRP A 149 8.86 -26.21 -6.87
N ARG A 150 7.88 -25.79 -7.69
CA ARG A 150 6.89 -26.71 -8.28
C ARG A 150 7.55 -27.84 -9.05
N GLU A 151 8.53 -27.53 -9.90
CA GLU A 151 9.28 -28.53 -10.69
C GLU A 151 9.96 -29.56 -9.75
N ALA A 152 10.67 -29.09 -8.74
CA ALA A 152 11.34 -29.94 -7.77
C ALA A 152 10.35 -30.87 -7.02
N MET A 153 9.20 -30.34 -6.61
CA MET A 153 8.16 -31.13 -5.97
C MET A 153 7.57 -32.17 -6.91
N THR A 154 7.18 -31.75 -8.12
CA THR A 154 6.51 -32.63 -9.08
C THR A 154 7.36 -33.87 -9.38
N PHE A 155 8.64 -33.68 -9.73
CA PHE A 155 9.51 -34.82 -10.04
C PHE A 155 9.82 -35.69 -8.82
N ALA A 156 10.04 -35.08 -7.66
CA ALA A 156 10.28 -35.83 -6.44
C ALA A 156 9.07 -36.68 -6.00
N TYR A 157 7.85 -36.20 -6.24
CA TYR A 157 6.63 -36.97 -5.98
C TYR A 157 6.38 -38.02 -7.05
N PHE A 158 6.61 -37.68 -8.32
CA PHE A 158 6.39 -38.58 -9.46
C PHE A 158 7.23 -39.84 -9.34
N ASP A 159 8.52 -39.71 -9.06
CA ASP A 159 9.43 -40.85 -8.91
C ASP A 159 8.97 -41.82 -7.81
N LYS A 160 8.52 -41.28 -6.66
CA LYS A 160 8.04 -42.09 -5.56
C LYS A 160 6.67 -42.71 -5.80
N TRP A 161 5.77 -41.95 -6.44
CA TRP A 161 4.46 -42.44 -6.83
C TRP A 161 4.58 -43.58 -7.85
N LYS A 162 5.49 -43.45 -8.83
CA LYS A 162 5.75 -44.49 -9.82
C LYS A 162 6.32 -45.80 -9.20
N ALA A 163 7.06 -45.65 -8.10
CA ALA A 163 7.62 -46.80 -7.37
C ALA A 163 6.63 -47.42 -6.36
N CYS A 164 5.42 -46.90 -6.24
CA CYS A 164 4.41 -47.38 -5.29
C CYS A 164 3.47 -48.34 -6.00
N ASP A 165 3.28 -49.55 -5.42
CA ASP A 165 2.39 -50.57 -5.98
C ASP A 165 0.92 -50.34 -5.66
N ASN A 166 0.62 -49.41 -4.75
CA ASN A 166 -0.75 -49.11 -4.33
C ASN A 166 -1.42 -48.15 -5.30
N ASP A 167 -2.64 -48.43 -5.70
CA ASP A 167 -3.48 -47.52 -6.44
C ASP A 167 -4.03 -46.44 -5.50
N ILE A 168 -3.59 -45.20 -5.67
CA ILE A 168 -3.96 -44.08 -4.82
C ILE A 168 -4.97 -43.22 -5.60
N GLU A 169 -6.22 -43.21 -5.11
CA GLU A 169 -7.28 -42.41 -5.71
C GLU A 169 -6.93 -40.92 -5.75
N GLY A 170 -7.12 -40.28 -6.91
CA GLY A 170 -6.86 -38.88 -7.12
C GLY A 170 -5.37 -38.48 -7.16
N SER A 171 -4.44 -39.43 -7.34
CA SER A 171 -2.99 -39.16 -7.45
C SER A 171 -2.64 -38.16 -8.56
N SER A 172 -3.32 -38.20 -9.69
CA SER A 172 -3.14 -37.25 -10.79
C SER A 172 -3.46 -35.80 -10.38
N GLN A 173 -4.56 -35.61 -9.65
CA GLN A 173 -4.92 -34.28 -9.10
C GLN A 173 -3.89 -33.80 -8.08
N ARG A 174 -3.35 -34.70 -7.22
CA ARG A 174 -2.31 -34.34 -6.25
C ARG A 174 -1.02 -33.89 -6.94
N LEU A 175 -0.58 -34.64 -7.97
CA LEU A 175 0.65 -34.37 -8.70
C LEU A 175 0.57 -33.11 -9.57
N GLN A 176 -0.58 -32.83 -10.16
CA GLN A 176 -0.74 -31.71 -11.09
C GLN A 176 -1.25 -30.46 -10.39
N GLU A 177 -2.41 -30.53 -9.73
CA GLU A 177 -3.15 -29.36 -9.26
C GLU A 177 -2.72 -28.94 -7.85
N ASP A 178 -2.69 -29.87 -6.89
CA ASP A 178 -2.40 -29.53 -5.49
C ASP A 178 -0.97 -29.02 -5.31
N ILE A 179 0.02 -29.60 -6.02
CA ILE A 179 1.41 -29.10 -6.01
C ILE A 179 1.47 -27.67 -6.58
N TYR A 180 0.81 -27.42 -7.70
CA TYR A 180 0.77 -26.10 -8.33
C TYR A 180 0.14 -25.06 -7.39
N ARG A 181 -1.04 -25.36 -6.85
CA ARG A 181 -1.76 -24.46 -5.96
C ARG A 181 -0.95 -24.19 -4.69
N PHE A 182 -0.35 -25.24 -4.09
CA PHE A 182 0.50 -25.10 -2.91
C PHE A 182 1.66 -24.13 -3.15
N ALA A 183 2.42 -24.34 -4.23
CA ALA A 183 3.54 -23.49 -4.57
C ALA A 183 3.10 -22.04 -4.82
N LYS A 184 2.04 -21.83 -5.61
CA LYS A 184 1.52 -20.51 -5.99
C LYS A 184 0.97 -19.72 -4.81
N ILE A 185 0.19 -20.38 -3.95
CA ILE A 185 -0.35 -19.74 -2.74
C ILE A 185 0.78 -19.41 -1.75
N THR A 186 1.74 -20.32 -1.57
CA THR A 186 2.88 -20.11 -0.67
C THR A 186 3.77 -18.96 -1.15
N GLU A 187 4.00 -18.83 -2.46
CA GLU A 187 4.72 -17.69 -3.04
C GLU A 187 3.99 -16.38 -2.70
N ASN A 188 2.73 -16.28 -3.09
CA ASN A 188 1.98 -15.04 -2.97
C ASN A 188 1.78 -14.62 -1.50
N LEU A 189 1.28 -15.54 -0.68
CA LEU A 189 1.04 -15.30 0.74
C LEU A 189 2.34 -15.07 1.52
N GLY A 190 3.39 -15.87 1.22
CA GLY A 190 4.70 -15.74 1.84
C GLY A 190 5.33 -14.38 1.58
N LEU A 191 5.29 -13.90 0.34
CA LEU A 191 5.80 -12.56 -0.01
C LEU A 191 4.99 -11.43 0.66
N GLN A 192 3.66 -11.56 0.73
CA GLN A 192 2.83 -10.55 1.41
C GLN A 192 3.13 -10.50 2.91
N ILE A 193 3.25 -11.65 3.59
CA ILE A 193 3.59 -11.72 5.01
C ILE A 193 4.99 -11.17 5.26
N LEU A 194 6.00 -11.58 4.48
CA LEU A 194 7.37 -11.06 4.62
C LEU A 194 7.42 -9.55 4.41
N ARG A 195 6.73 -9.02 3.40
CA ARG A 195 6.62 -7.57 3.16
C ARG A 195 5.96 -6.86 4.35
N ALA A 196 4.85 -7.38 4.86
CA ALA A 196 4.17 -6.82 6.02
C ALA A 196 5.08 -6.78 7.25
N MET A 197 5.82 -7.86 7.53
CA MET A 197 6.78 -7.90 8.64
C MET A 197 7.91 -6.88 8.46
N MET A 198 8.51 -6.79 7.27
CA MET A 198 9.57 -5.81 6.98
C MET A 198 9.07 -4.38 7.10
N THR A 199 7.84 -4.11 6.63
CA THR A 199 7.19 -2.79 6.78
C THR A 199 6.99 -2.45 8.25
N LEU A 200 6.50 -3.37 9.09
CA LEU A 200 6.36 -3.14 10.54
C LEU A 200 7.70 -2.85 11.20
N ILE A 201 8.75 -3.66 10.90
CA ILE A 201 10.09 -3.47 11.45
C ILE A 201 10.66 -2.09 11.09
N ALA A 202 10.36 -1.57 9.88
CA ALA A 202 10.86 -0.28 9.44
C ALA A 202 10.02 0.90 9.95
N PHE A 203 8.68 0.80 9.95
CA PHE A 203 7.81 1.94 10.27
C PHE A 203 7.53 2.11 11.77
N ILE A 204 7.64 1.07 12.59
CA ILE A 204 7.55 1.21 14.06
C ILE A 204 8.62 2.16 14.61
N PRO A 205 9.93 2.02 14.28
CA PRO A 205 10.94 2.99 14.68
C PRO A 205 10.71 4.41 14.14
N VAL A 206 10.19 4.55 12.91
CA VAL A 206 9.83 5.87 12.33
C VAL A 206 8.76 6.54 13.16
N LEU A 207 7.66 5.83 13.47
CA LEU A 207 6.60 6.36 14.32
C LEU A 207 7.08 6.67 15.75
N TRP A 208 7.98 5.84 16.28
CA TRP A 208 8.58 6.10 17.59
C TRP A 208 9.38 7.38 17.59
N GLY A 209 10.26 7.58 16.59
CA GLY A 209 11.03 8.81 16.43
C GLY A 209 10.16 10.06 16.27
N LEU A 210 9.10 9.96 15.47
CA LEU A 210 8.14 11.06 15.26
C LEU A 210 7.35 11.40 16.54
N SER A 211 7.07 10.40 17.38
CA SER A 211 6.34 10.63 18.63
C SER A 211 7.15 11.41 19.67
N LEU A 212 8.50 11.35 19.62
CA LEU A 212 9.38 12.10 20.51
C LEU A 212 9.43 13.60 20.18
N GLY A 213 9.11 13.97 18.94
CA GLY A 213 9.12 15.36 18.46
C GLY A 213 7.76 16.05 18.49
N VAL A 214 6.71 15.38 18.98
CA VAL A 214 5.34 15.90 18.95
C VAL A 214 4.74 15.89 20.34
N ASP A 215 4.49 17.08 20.87
CA ASP A 215 3.73 17.27 22.13
C ASP A 215 2.24 17.02 21.86
N LEU A 216 1.77 15.82 22.17
CA LEU A 216 0.35 15.47 22.03
C LEU A 216 -0.44 15.99 23.24
N PRO A 217 -1.49 16.82 23.06
CA PRO A 217 -2.20 17.47 24.15
C PRO A 217 -2.90 16.49 25.13
N TYR A 218 -3.14 15.25 24.69
CA TYR A 218 -3.86 14.23 25.48
C TYR A 218 -2.96 13.13 26.05
N ILE A 219 -1.69 12.99 25.58
CA ILE A 219 -0.83 11.83 25.90
C ILE A 219 0.63 12.29 25.99
N LYS A 220 0.90 13.27 26.88
CA LYS A 220 2.24 13.88 27.01
C LYS A 220 3.30 12.96 27.62
N ASP A 221 2.90 11.99 28.44
CA ASP A 221 3.82 11.27 29.31
C ASP A 221 4.22 9.86 28.80
N ILE A 222 3.66 9.42 27.65
CA ILE A 222 3.92 8.06 27.14
C ILE A 222 4.93 8.13 25.98
N PRO A 223 6.18 7.65 26.17
CA PRO A 223 7.11 7.58 25.07
C PRO A 223 6.61 6.62 23.98
N GLY A 224 6.70 7.02 22.70
CA GLY A 224 6.20 6.22 21.60
C GLY A 224 4.68 6.17 21.47
N SER A 225 3.96 7.16 22.01
CA SER A 225 2.48 7.20 22.02
C SER A 225 1.84 6.95 20.67
N LEU A 226 2.39 7.48 19.57
CA LEU A 226 1.91 7.23 18.20
C LEU A 226 1.99 5.75 17.82
N VAL A 227 3.03 5.04 18.25
CA VAL A 227 3.20 3.60 18.00
C VAL A 227 2.12 2.81 18.74
N TRP A 228 1.91 3.11 20.04
CA TRP A 228 0.91 2.40 20.83
C TRP A 228 -0.50 2.61 20.30
N ILE A 229 -0.83 3.80 19.84
CA ILE A 229 -2.13 4.10 19.23
C ILE A 229 -2.25 3.35 17.90
N ALA A 230 -1.23 3.42 17.03
CA ALA A 230 -1.25 2.74 15.74
C ALA A 230 -1.43 1.21 15.90
N LEU A 231 -0.67 0.59 16.80
CA LEU A 231 -0.78 -0.82 17.11
C LEU A 231 -2.14 -1.17 17.74
N GLY A 232 -2.56 -0.41 18.76
CA GLY A 232 -3.82 -0.65 19.47
C GLY A 232 -5.03 -0.60 18.55
N VAL A 233 -5.12 0.44 17.70
CA VAL A 233 -6.23 0.57 16.76
C VAL A 233 -6.14 -0.47 15.64
N SER A 234 -4.95 -0.79 15.12
CA SER A 234 -4.77 -1.81 14.09
C SER A 234 -5.11 -3.21 14.59
N ILE A 235 -4.63 -3.58 15.78
CA ILE A 235 -4.94 -4.88 16.42
C ILE A 235 -6.43 -4.93 16.81
N GLY A 236 -6.97 -3.86 17.38
CA GLY A 236 -8.41 -3.77 17.68
C GLY A 236 -9.28 -3.96 16.43
N GLY A 237 -8.94 -3.30 15.34
CA GLY A 237 -9.60 -3.48 14.06
C GLY A 237 -9.49 -4.89 13.52
N LEU A 238 -8.33 -5.53 13.66
CA LEU A 238 -8.12 -6.93 13.29
C LEU A 238 -9.01 -7.88 14.10
N ILE A 239 -9.07 -7.69 15.41
CA ILE A 239 -9.92 -8.50 16.30
C ILE A 239 -11.40 -8.37 15.93
N ILE A 240 -11.89 -7.14 15.73
CA ILE A 240 -13.28 -6.91 15.33
C ILE A 240 -13.55 -7.49 13.93
N SER A 241 -12.64 -7.32 12.98
CA SER A 241 -12.75 -7.92 11.64
C SER A 241 -12.83 -9.45 11.69
N TRP A 242 -12.07 -10.08 12.60
CA TRP A 242 -12.18 -11.51 12.86
C TRP A 242 -13.59 -11.90 13.32
N PHE A 243 -14.15 -11.20 14.31
CA PHE A 243 -15.50 -11.50 14.81
C PHE A 243 -16.58 -11.31 13.75
N VAL A 244 -16.49 -10.25 12.94
CA VAL A 244 -17.45 -9.99 11.86
C VAL A 244 -17.32 -11.03 10.75
N GLY A 245 -16.08 -11.44 10.40
CA GLY A 245 -15.78 -12.37 9.30
C GLY A 245 -15.84 -13.85 9.65
N ILE A 246 -15.98 -14.24 10.93
CA ILE A 246 -15.82 -15.62 11.40
C ILE A 246 -16.77 -16.63 10.72
N LYS A 247 -17.92 -16.19 10.23
CA LYS A 247 -18.92 -17.04 9.55
C LYS A 247 -18.65 -17.25 8.06
N LEU A 248 -17.84 -16.40 7.43
CA LEU A 248 -17.60 -16.42 5.97
C LEU A 248 -17.04 -17.76 5.47
N PRO A 249 -16.01 -18.38 6.09
CA PRO A 249 -15.50 -19.66 5.62
C PRO A 249 -16.53 -20.78 5.64
N LYS A 250 -17.43 -20.79 6.65
CA LYS A 250 -18.50 -21.79 6.72
C LYS A 250 -19.55 -21.58 5.62
N LEU A 251 -19.84 -20.33 5.28
CA LEU A 251 -20.78 -20.00 4.19
C LEU A 251 -20.20 -20.37 2.82
N GLU A 252 -18.91 -20.12 2.58
CA GLU A 252 -18.21 -20.55 1.38
C GLU A 252 -18.18 -22.07 1.23
N TYR A 253 -17.91 -22.78 2.34
CA TYR A 253 -18.00 -24.24 2.34
C TYR A 253 -19.41 -24.75 1.97
N ASN A 254 -20.46 -24.10 2.48
CA ASN A 254 -21.84 -24.47 2.14
C ASN A 254 -22.13 -24.26 0.65
N ILE A 255 -21.61 -23.20 0.05
CA ILE A 255 -21.73 -22.98 -1.40
C ILE A 255 -21.04 -24.10 -2.17
N GLN A 256 -19.78 -24.42 -1.82
CA GLN A 256 -19.05 -25.49 -2.48
C GLN A 256 -19.80 -26.83 -2.38
N LYS A 257 -20.45 -27.11 -1.24
CA LYS A 257 -21.28 -28.29 -1.05
C LYS A 257 -22.52 -28.27 -1.96
N SER A 258 -23.23 -27.14 -2.06
CA SER A 258 -24.40 -26.99 -2.90
C SER A 258 -24.05 -27.09 -4.38
N GLU A 259 -22.95 -26.45 -4.80
CA GLU A 259 -22.42 -26.54 -6.16
C GLU A 259 -21.97 -28.00 -6.53
N ALA A 260 -21.35 -28.69 -5.58
CA ALA A 260 -20.94 -30.09 -5.81
C ALA A 260 -22.17 -31.01 -5.97
N ALA A 261 -23.26 -30.78 -5.23
CA ALA A 261 -24.51 -31.54 -5.39
C ALA A 261 -25.15 -31.25 -6.75
N PHE A 262 -25.22 -29.99 -7.14
CA PHE A 262 -25.74 -29.59 -8.44
C PHE A 262 -24.91 -30.16 -9.61
N ARG A 263 -23.59 -30.08 -9.51
CA ARG A 263 -22.68 -30.65 -10.52
C ARG A 263 -22.82 -32.16 -10.62
N LYS A 264 -22.98 -32.87 -9.49
CA LYS A 264 -23.16 -34.32 -9.48
C LYS A 264 -24.36 -34.76 -10.29
N GLU A 265 -25.49 -34.07 -10.16
CA GLU A 265 -26.71 -34.34 -10.93
C GLU A 265 -26.50 -34.09 -12.42
N LEU A 266 -25.81 -32.99 -12.78
CA LEU A 266 -25.48 -32.71 -14.18
C LEU A 266 -24.56 -33.76 -14.80
N VAL A 267 -23.60 -34.30 -14.05
CA VAL A 267 -22.73 -35.40 -14.53
C VAL A 267 -23.53 -36.67 -14.76
N PHE A 268 -24.47 -37.01 -13.85
CA PHE A 268 -25.35 -38.15 -14.11
C PHE A 268 -26.27 -37.90 -15.32
N ALA A 269 -26.72 -36.69 -15.55
CA ALA A 269 -27.49 -36.31 -16.69
C ALA A 269 -26.69 -36.37 -18.02
N GLU A 270 -25.35 -36.22 -18.00
CA GLU A 270 -24.51 -36.47 -19.20
C GLU A 270 -24.59 -37.90 -19.66
N ASP A 271 -24.62 -38.85 -18.70
CA ASP A 271 -24.68 -40.29 -19.04
C ASP A 271 -26.12 -40.71 -19.44
N ASN A 272 -27.13 -40.21 -18.78
CA ASN A 272 -28.53 -40.53 -19.05
C ASN A 272 -29.47 -39.33 -18.81
N LYS A 273 -29.77 -38.57 -19.85
CA LYS A 273 -30.62 -37.37 -19.81
C LYS A 273 -32.08 -37.65 -19.47
N GLN A 274 -32.58 -38.86 -19.78
CA GLN A 274 -33.99 -39.19 -19.56
C GLN A 274 -34.29 -39.41 -18.06
N ASP A 275 -33.36 -40.02 -17.32
CA ASP A 275 -33.57 -40.36 -15.93
C ASP A 275 -33.08 -39.28 -14.98
N PHE A 276 -32.03 -38.53 -15.32
CA PHE A 276 -31.37 -37.59 -14.41
C PHE A 276 -31.56 -36.09 -14.76
N ALA A 277 -31.94 -35.73 -16.00
CA ALA A 277 -32.17 -34.34 -16.38
C ALA A 277 -33.58 -33.82 -16.02
N SER A 278 -34.16 -34.26 -14.93
CA SER A 278 -35.49 -33.82 -14.49
C SER A 278 -35.47 -32.33 -14.14
N LEU A 279 -36.26 -31.54 -14.84
CA LEU A 279 -36.35 -30.09 -14.60
C LEU A 279 -36.70 -29.71 -13.14
N PRO A 280 -37.64 -30.39 -12.46
CA PRO A 280 -37.91 -30.12 -11.04
C PRO A 280 -36.71 -30.30 -10.14
N THR A 281 -35.93 -31.41 -10.31
CA THR A 281 -34.71 -31.70 -9.53
C THR A 281 -33.63 -30.66 -9.76
N ILE A 282 -33.42 -30.25 -11.01
CA ILE A 282 -32.46 -29.18 -11.36
C ILE A 282 -32.85 -27.84 -10.73
N ILE A 283 -34.15 -27.48 -10.76
CA ILE A 283 -34.66 -26.25 -10.13
C ILE A 283 -34.46 -26.29 -8.61
N GLU A 284 -34.76 -27.44 -7.97
CA GLU A 284 -34.57 -27.60 -6.51
C GLU A 284 -33.09 -27.43 -6.11
N LEU A 285 -32.16 -28.12 -6.78
CA LEU A 285 -30.74 -28.03 -6.52
C LEU A 285 -30.21 -26.63 -6.78
N PHE A 286 -30.61 -25.99 -7.89
CA PHE A 286 -30.20 -24.61 -8.18
C PHE A 286 -30.79 -23.60 -7.18
N THR A 287 -32.00 -23.85 -6.67
CA THR A 287 -32.59 -23.04 -5.61
C THR A 287 -31.75 -23.13 -4.33
N GLY A 288 -31.26 -24.31 -4.00
CA GLY A 288 -30.31 -24.52 -2.88
C GLY A 288 -29.00 -23.74 -3.06
N VAL A 289 -28.43 -23.76 -4.27
CA VAL A 289 -27.26 -22.95 -4.66
C VAL A 289 -27.58 -21.45 -4.48
N LYS A 290 -28.67 -20.96 -5.06
CA LYS A 290 -29.11 -19.56 -4.98
C LYS A 290 -29.25 -19.08 -3.54
N PHE A 291 -29.88 -19.87 -2.67
CA PHE A 291 -30.05 -19.54 -1.25
C PHE A 291 -28.70 -19.44 -0.53
N SER A 292 -27.78 -20.36 -0.82
CA SER A 292 -26.43 -20.36 -0.26
C SER A 292 -25.64 -19.10 -0.67
N PHE A 293 -25.74 -18.69 -1.94
CA PHE A 293 -25.12 -17.46 -2.44
C PHE A 293 -25.72 -16.20 -1.81
N TYR A 294 -27.05 -16.07 -1.72
CA TYR A 294 -27.67 -14.89 -1.10
C TYR A 294 -27.27 -14.72 0.35
N ARG A 295 -27.15 -15.83 1.09
CA ARG A 295 -26.71 -15.80 2.47
C ARG A 295 -25.24 -15.35 2.59
N LEU A 296 -24.37 -15.77 1.66
CA LEU A 296 -23.01 -15.31 1.59
C LEU A 296 -22.92 -13.82 1.23
N PHE A 297 -23.68 -13.36 0.25
CA PHE A 297 -23.69 -11.96 -0.18
C PHE A 297 -24.09 -11.02 0.96
N LEU A 298 -25.07 -11.38 1.75
CA LEU A 298 -25.47 -10.59 2.93
C LEU A 298 -24.32 -10.50 3.95
N HIS A 299 -23.62 -11.61 4.22
CA HIS A 299 -22.49 -11.59 5.15
C HIS A 299 -21.29 -10.82 4.61
N TYR A 300 -20.99 -10.93 3.32
CA TYR A 300 -20.00 -10.08 2.68
C TYR A 300 -20.40 -8.60 2.71
N GLY A 301 -21.67 -8.29 2.58
CA GLY A 301 -22.18 -6.92 2.73
C GLY A 301 -21.82 -6.33 4.09
N TYR A 302 -22.14 -7.01 5.19
CA TYR A 302 -21.78 -6.56 6.55
C TYR A 302 -20.26 -6.47 6.75
N PHE A 303 -19.54 -7.47 6.28
CA PHE A 303 -18.10 -7.50 6.41
C PHE A 303 -17.44 -6.35 5.64
N ASN A 304 -17.87 -6.09 4.42
CA ASN A 304 -17.34 -4.99 3.61
C ASN A 304 -17.69 -3.61 4.18
N ILE A 305 -18.92 -3.43 4.71
CA ILE A 305 -19.29 -2.20 5.41
C ILE A 305 -18.34 -1.96 6.57
N TRP A 306 -18.06 -2.98 7.39
CA TRP A 306 -17.10 -2.89 8.48
C TRP A 306 -15.71 -2.53 7.98
N LEU A 307 -15.16 -3.27 7.01
CA LEU A 307 -13.80 -3.06 6.49
C LEU A 307 -13.61 -1.66 5.91
N ILE A 308 -14.57 -1.21 5.10
CA ILE A 308 -14.52 0.12 4.48
C ILE A 308 -14.64 1.21 5.55
N SER A 309 -15.59 1.09 6.47
CA SER A 309 -15.77 2.04 7.56
C SER A 309 -14.52 2.13 8.45
N PHE A 310 -13.95 0.99 8.83
CA PHE A 310 -12.71 0.94 9.59
C PHE A 310 -11.54 1.57 8.82
N SER A 311 -11.43 1.29 7.52
CA SER A 311 -10.40 1.91 6.68
C SER A 311 -10.51 3.43 6.65
N GLN A 312 -11.73 3.99 6.50
CA GLN A 312 -11.95 5.43 6.51
C GLN A 312 -11.70 6.05 7.90
N PHE A 313 -12.13 5.36 8.95
CA PHE A 313 -11.84 5.79 10.32
C PHE A 313 -10.33 5.90 10.57
N MET A 314 -9.55 4.92 10.13
CA MET A 314 -8.10 4.92 10.29
C MET A 314 -7.38 6.06 9.55
N VAL A 315 -7.95 6.56 8.47
CA VAL A 315 -7.41 7.76 7.78
C VAL A 315 -7.54 9.00 8.68
N ILE A 316 -8.63 9.11 9.44
CA ILE A 316 -8.90 10.29 10.26
C ILE A 316 -8.14 10.26 11.60
N VAL A 317 -7.79 9.09 12.14
CA VAL A 317 -7.13 8.94 13.45
C VAL A 317 -5.90 9.83 13.62
N PRO A 318 -4.89 9.84 12.70
CA PRO A 318 -3.74 10.74 12.85
C PRO A 318 -4.12 12.22 12.87
N TYR A 319 -5.12 12.61 12.07
CA TYR A 319 -5.58 14.00 11.99
C TYR A 319 -6.30 14.43 13.27
N ILE A 320 -7.09 13.54 13.90
CA ILE A 320 -7.73 13.82 15.20
C ILE A 320 -6.66 14.01 16.28
N ILE A 321 -5.64 13.16 16.32
CA ILE A 321 -4.62 13.18 17.35
C ILE A 321 -3.69 14.38 17.20
N MET A 322 -3.28 14.70 15.97
CA MET A 322 -2.25 15.69 15.68
C MET A 322 -2.79 17.03 15.18
N GLY A 323 -4.07 17.10 14.80
CA GLY A 323 -4.65 18.29 14.17
C GLY A 323 -4.55 19.53 15.05
N VAL A 324 -4.77 19.39 16.36
CA VAL A 324 -4.60 20.51 17.30
C VAL A 324 -3.16 21.06 17.27
N GLY A 325 -2.15 20.18 17.20
CA GLY A 325 -0.75 20.58 17.09
C GLY A 325 -0.43 21.34 15.79
N LEU A 326 -1.11 21.02 14.69
CA LEU A 326 -0.97 21.75 13.44
C LEU A 326 -1.51 23.18 13.54
N PHE A 327 -2.70 23.36 14.13
CA PHE A 327 -3.31 24.69 14.29
C PHE A 327 -2.62 25.56 15.34
N THR A 328 -1.97 24.95 16.34
CA THR A 328 -1.15 25.67 17.33
C THR A 328 0.26 25.97 16.83
N GLY A 329 0.65 25.48 15.66
CA GLY A 329 2.00 25.63 15.12
C GLY A 329 3.06 24.74 15.78
N ALA A 330 2.66 23.79 16.63
CA ALA A 330 3.57 22.85 17.29
C ALA A 330 4.13 21.80 16.31
N ILE A 331 3.41 21.49 15.23
CA ILE A 331 3.84 20.57 14.17
C ILE A 331 3.61 21.18 12.79
N THR A 332 4.38 20.72 11.82
CA THR A 332 4.21 21.11 10.41
C THR A 332 3.25 20.17 9.69
N LEU A 333 2.72 20.62 8.54
CA LEU A 333 1.89 19.80 7.67
C LEU A 333 2.65 18.56 7.16
N GLY A 334 3.94 18.70 6.88
CA GLY A 334 4.79 17.59 6.45
C GLY A 334 4.88 16.48 7.51
N ILE A 335 5.06 16.83 8.78
CA ILE A 335 5.06 15.87 9.91
C ILE A 335 3.69 15.16 9.99
N LEU A 336 2.59 15.89 9.89
CA LEU A 336 1.25 15.31 9.93
C LEU A 336 1.03 14.28 8.82
N VAL A 337 1.41 14.61 7.57
CA VAL A 337 1.29 13.72 6.42
C VAL A 337 2.24 12.51 6.55
N GLN A 338 3.47 12.73 7.02
CA GLN A 338 4.43 11.66 7.27
C GLN A 338 3.90 10.65 8.28
N VAL A 339 3.34 11.11 9.40
CA VAL A 339 2.72 10.26 10.44
C VAL A 339 1.50 9.54 9.87
N SER A 340 0.62 10.23 9.14
CA SER A 340 -0.58 9.63 8.53
C SER A 340 -0.21 8.49 7.57
N ASN A 341 0.83 8.69 6.76
CA ASN A 341 1.33 7.63 5.87
C ASN A 341 1.93 6.45 6.66
N ALA A 342 2.74 6.71 7.68
CA ALA A 342 3.32 5.66 8.52
C ALA A 342 2.24 4.85 9.27
N PHE A 343 1.17 5.49 9.76
CA PHE A 343 -0.02 4.80 10.29
C PHE A 343 -0.68 3.88 9.27
N SER A 344 -0.82 4.36 8.03
CA SER A 344 -1.39 3.56 6.94
C SER A 344 -0.53 2.33 6.65
N GLN A 345 0.79 2.45 6.62
CA GLN A 345 1.73 1.34 6.41
C GLN A 345 1.61 0.27 7.52
N VAL A 346 1.51 0.70 8.79
CA VAL A 346 1.30 -0.21 9.92
C VAL A 346 -0.05 -0.92 9.80
N ARG A 347 -1.14 -0.20 9.54
CA ARG A 347 -2.48 -0.77 9.34
C ARG A 347 -2.51 -1.78 8.21
N GLU A 348 -1.94 -1.44 7.04
CA GLU A 348 -1.92 -2.32 5.87
C GLU A 348 -1.17 -3.61 6.15
N SER A 349 -0.09 -3.55 6.93
CA SER A 349 0.65 -4.73 7.36
C SER A 349 -0.21 -5.70 8.17
N PHE A 350 -1.07 -5.21 9.06
CA PHE A 350 -2.03 -6.06 9.78
C PHE A 350 -3.18 -6.56 8.90
N SER A 351 -3.61 -5.76 7.93
CA SER A 351 -4.70 -6.11 7.01
C SER A 351 -4.37 -7.31 6.11
N VAL A 352 -3.10 -7.63 5.90
CA VAL A 352 -2.68 -8.81 5.13
C VAL A 352 -3.30 -10.11 5.67
N PHE A 353 -3.41 -10.25 6.98
CA PHE A 353 -4.00 -11.46 7.59
C PHE A 353 -5.50 -11.57 7.34
N ILE A 354 -6.22 -10.43 7.40
CA ILE A 354 -7.67 -10.41 7.18
C ILE A 354 -7.99 -10.68 5.71
N ASN A 355 -7.29 -9.98 4.81
CA ASN A 355 -7.52 -10.05 3.38
C ASN A 355 -7.17 -11.42 2.78
N ASN A 356 -6.30 -12.18 3.43
CA ASN A 356 -5.87 -13.49 2.96
C ASN A 356 -6.43 -14.67 3.78
N TRP A 357 -7.47 -14.46 4.58
CA TRP A 357 -8.03 -15.51 5.44
C TRP A 357 -8.46 -16.75 4.67
N THR A 358 -9.19 -16.59 3.59
CA THR A 358 -9.63 -17.67 2.70
C THR A 358 -8.45 -18.39 2.07
N THR A 359 -7.46 -17.66 1.59
CA THR A 359 -6.23 -18.19 1.00
C THR A 359 -5.41 -19.01 2.02
N ILE A 360 -5.34 -18.55 3.28
CA ILE A 360 -4.67 -19.28 4.37
C ILE A 360 -5.41 -20.60 4.65
N THR A 361 -6.74 -20.58 4.67
CA THR A 361 -7.56 -21.79 4.87
C THR A 361 -7.41 -22.77 3.72
N GLU A 362 -7.38 -22.30 2.48
CA GLU A 362 -7.10 -23.09 1.29
C GLU A 362 -5.71 -23.72 1.36
N LEU A 363 -4.68 -22.95 1.66
CA LEU A 363 -3.30 -23.45 1.83
C LEU A 363 -3.24 -24.57 2.87
N ARG A 364 -3.92 -24.41 4.01
CA ARG A 364 -3.99 -25.44 5.06
C ARG A 364 -4.65 -26.72 4.56
N SER A 365 -5.71 -26.60 3.78
CA SER A 365 -6.40 -27.75 3.18
C SER A 365 -5.51 -28.49 2.18
N ILE A 366 -4.86 -27.75 1.26
CA ILE A 366 -3.95 -28.33 0.27
C ILE A 366 -2.75 -28.99 0.97
N HIS A 367 -2.17 -28.32 1.96
CA HIS A 367 -1.06 -28.86 2.75
C HIS A 367 -1.44 -30.18 3.40
N ARG A 368 -2.64 -30.28 3.97
CA ARG A 368 -3.14 -31.52 4.59
C ARG A 368 -3.24 -32.64 3.56
N ARG A 369 -3.86 -32.39 2.40
CA ARG A 369 -4.00 -33.37 1.33
C ARG A 369 -2.65 -33.86 0.80
N LEU A 370 -1.70 -32.94 0.56
CA LEU A 370 -0.35 -33.30 0.13
C LEU A 370 0.41 -34.09 1.20
N LYS A 371 0.19 -33.81 2.49
CA LYS A 371 0.78 -34.58 3.58
C LYS A 371 0.21 -36.00 3.65
N GLU A 372 -1.10 -36.17 3.48
CA GLU A 372 -1.76 -37.48 3.37
C GLU A 372 -1.22 -38.25 2.17
N PHE A 373 -1.03 -37.59 1.03
CA PHE A 373 -0.41 -38.19 -0.16
C PHE A 373 1.06 -38.60 0.08
N GLU A 374 1.87 -37.77 0.76
CA GLU A 374 3.25 -38.14 1.16
C GLU A 374 3.27 -39.40 2.02
N GLN A 375 2.33 -39.55 2.95
CA GLN A 375 2.21 -40.75 3.79
C GLN A 375 1.82 -41.99 2.97
N SER A 376 0.93 -41.83 1.98
CA SER A 376 0.48 -42.91 1.12
C SER A 376 1.57 -43.45 0.19
N ILE A 377 2.44 -42.55 -0.34
CA ILE A 377 3.58 -42.93 -1.17
C ILE A 377 4.84 -43.28 -0.36
N LYS A 378 4.71 -43.45 0.95
CA LYS A 378 5.82 -43.76 1.87
C LYS A 378 7.00 -42.81 1.71
N TRP A 379 6.69 -41.51 1.78
CA TRP A 379 7.72 -40.48 1.76
C TRP A 379 8.55 -40.58 3.06
N ALA A 380 9.78 -41.08 2.93
CA ALA A 380 10.75 -41.19 4.02
C ALA A 380 11.58 -39.89 4.12
#